data_51cc9ba0465f728222c08f74edbda4de
#
_entry.id   51cc9ba0465f728222c08f74edbda4de
#
_cell.length_a   1.000
_cell.length_b   1.000
_cell.length_c   1.000
_cell.angle_alpha   90.00
_cell.angle_beta   90.00
_cell.angle_gamma   90.00
#
_symmetry.space_group_name_H-M   'P 1'
#
loop_
_entity.id
_entity.type
_entity.pdbx_description
1 polymer ?
#
loop_
_entity_poly.entity_id
_entity_poly.type
_entity_poly.pdbx_seq_one_letter_code
_entity_poly.pdbx_strand_id
1 'polypeptide(L)'
;MSLRTPLQNDGRRLYAGMAGQHCKAAAVLDGSASTGTFISRTHMIKKCLFPAAGYGTRFLPATKAMPKEMLPVVNKPLIQYGVEEALAAGLNQIAIVTGRGKRSLEDHFDISYELEHQIRNTDKEKYLVGIRRLIDECSFSYTRQVEMKGLGHAILSGRPLIGDEPFAVVLADDLCINLNGDPVLAQMVKLYNQFRCSIVAIQEVPPEETSKYGVIAGEMIRDDIYRVSHMVEKPKPEDAPSNMAIIGRYILTPDIFDLIEQTEPGKGGEIQITDALMRQAQDGCVLAYKFKGQRFDCGSAEGYIAATNFCYEHFYLTGKAF
;
A
#
# COMPACT_ATOMS: atom_id res chain seq x y z
N MET A 1 25.13 22.67 56.58
CA MET A 1 25.39 21.25 56.86
C MET A 1 24.11 20.50 56.76
N SER A 2 23.87 19.81 55.68
CA SER A 2 23.08 18.59 55.55
C SER A 2 23.08 18.16 54.11
N LEU A 3 23.77 17.09 53.84
CA LEU A 3 23.93 16.43 52.54
C LEU A 3 22.62 15.72 52.17
N ARG A 4 22.09 15.95 50.97
CA ARG A 4 21.04 15.13 50.38
C ARG A 4 21.67 14.23 49.31
N THR A 5 21.62 12.95 49.55
CA THR A 5 21.94 11.86 48.65
C THR A 5 20.98 11.79 47.45
N PRO A 6 21.43 11.50 46.22
CA PRO A 6 20.54 11.30 45.09
C PRO A 6 19.93 9.89 45.10
N LEU A 7 18.63 9.82 44.89
CA LEU A 7 17.86 8.59 44.67
C LEU A 7 18.25 7.98 43.33
N GLN A 8 18.83 6.79 43.35
CA GLN A 8 18.94 5.89 42.23
C GLN A 8 17.54 5.47 41.80
N ASN A 9 17.16 5.82 40.56
CA ASN A 9 15.93 5.36 39.92
C ASN A 9 16.23 4.05 39.18
N ASP A 10 15.76 2.94 39.78
CA ASP A 10 15.94 1.57 39.26
C ASP A 10 14.95 1.34 38.10
N GLY A 11 15.45 1.56 36.89
CA GLY A 11 14.73 1.42 35.59
C GLY A 11 14.50 -0.03 35.12
N ARG A 12 14.23 -0.97 36.04
CA ARG A 12 13.94 -2.36 35.69
C ARG A 12 12.57 -2.80 36.22
N ARG A 13 11.51 -2.36 35.55
CA ARG A 13 10.18 -3.03 35.59
C ARG A 13 9.24 -2.32 34.64
N LEU A 14 9.24 -2.71 33.36
CA LEU A 14 8.12 -2.49 32.39
C LEU A 14 8.28 -3.29 31.07
N TYR A 15 9.05 -4.39 31.07
CA TYR A 15 9.15 -5.28 29.87
C TYR A 15 8.75 -6.73 30.20
N ALA A 16 7.62 -6.90 30.89
CA ALA A 16 7.09 -8.24 31.17
C ALA A 16 5.57 -8.27 30.85
N GLY A 17 5.17 -7.92 29.64
CA GLY A 17 3.77 -7.89 29.23
C GLY A 17 3.47 -8.16 27.76
N MET A 18 4.46 -8.24 26.89
CA MET A 18 4.22 -8.40 25.43
C MET A 18 4.75 -9.71 24.82
N ALA A 19 5.12 -10.68 25.61
CA ALA A 19 5.61 -11.99 25.13
C ALA A 19 4.49 -13.03 24.89
N GLY A 20 3.25 -12.63 24.60
CA GLY A 20 2.08 -13.52 24.53
C GLY A 20 1.27 -13.50 23.23
N GLN A 21 1.68 -12.73 22.21
CA GLN A 21 1.00 -12.77 20.89
C GLN A 21 1.84 -13.47 19.83
N HIS A 22 2.39 -14.65 20.15
CA HIS A 22 3.02 -15.48 19.14
C HIS A 22 1.98 -15.96 18.14
N CYS A 23 2.18 -15.49 16.94
CA CYS A 23 1.65 -15.82 15.64
C CYS A 23 0.56 -16.93 15.58
N LYS A 24 -0.72 -16.52 15.60
CA LYS A 24 -1.85 -17.41 15.24
C LYS A 24 -1.74 -17.96 13.81
N ALA A 25 -0.94 -17.33 12.95
CA ALA A 25 -0.68 -17.79 11.59
C ALA A 25 0.03 -19.15 11.56
N ALA A 26 0.95 -19.43 12.49
CA ALA A 26 1.63 -20.73 12.57
C ALA A 26 0.63 -21.87 12.88
N ALA A 27 -0.31 -21.64 13.81
CA ALA A 27 -1.31 -22.65 14.19
C ALA A 27 -2.36 -22.94 13.09
N VAL A 28 -2.67 -21.94 12.24
CA VAL A 28 -3.57 -22.14 11.09
C VAL A 28 -2.88 -22.93 9.96
N LEU A 29 -1.56 -22.78 9.84
CA LEU A 29 -0.77 -23.46 8.81
C LEU A 29 -0.54 -24.95 9.17
N ASP A 30 -0.48 -25.29 10.47
CA ASP A 30 -0.22 -26.68 10.94
C ASP A 30 -1.51 -27.51 11.14
N GLY A 31 -2.69 -26.97 10.82
CA GLY A 31 -3.96 -27.70 10.92
C GLY A 31 -4.41 -28.02 12.34
N SER A 32 -3.78 -27.46 13.39
CA SER A 32 -4.02 -27.79 14.81
C SER A 32 -5.02 -26.88 15.53
N ALA A 33 -5.69 -25.95 14.82
CA ALA A 33 -6.64 -25.02 15.42
C ALA A 33 -8.00 -25.70 15.69
N SER A 34 -8.29 -26.04 16.94
CA SER A 34 -9.63 -26.37 17.40
C SER A 34 -10.54 -25.16 17.31
N THR A 35 -11.76 -25.37 16.82
CA THR A 35 -12.83 -24.36 16.68
C THR A 35 -13.36 -23.90 18.04
N GLY A 36 -12.62 -23.01 18.70
CA GLY A 36 -13.08 -22.28 19.87
C GLY A 36 -13.56 -20.89 19.43
N THR A 37 -14.86 -20.65 19.48
CA THR A 37 -15.50 -19.38 19.13
C THR A 37 -15.14 -18.31 20.17
N PHE A 38 -14.02 -17.63 20.00
CA PHE A 38 -13.74 -16.35 20.62
C PHE A 38 -14.01 -15.27 19.56
N ILE A 39 -15.19 -14.66 19.61
CA ILE A 39 -15.49 -13.40 18.89
C ILE A 39 -14.76 -12.29 19.63
N SER A 40 -13.45 -12.21 19.50
CA SER A 40 -12.70 -10.98 19.68
C SER A 40 -13.19 -10.02 18.57
N ARG A 41 -13.47 -8.75 18.90
CA ARG A 41 -13.73 -7.68 17.91
C ARG A 41 -12.59 -7.74 16.87
N THR A 42 -12.85 -8.44 15.78
CA THR A 42 -11.90 -8.57 14.68
C THR A 42 -11.79 -7.19 14.05
N HIS A 43 -10.66 -6.53 14.24
CA HIS A 43 -10.35 -5.29 13.55
C HIS A 43 -10.35 -5.58 12.03
N MET A 44 -11.47 -5.31 11.38
CA MET A 44 -11.54 -5.29 9.93
C MET A 44 -10.65 -4.14 9.46
N ILE A 45 -9.85 -4.37 8.43
CA ILE A 45 -9.07 -3.30 7.81
C ILE A 45 -10.04 -2.28 7.24
N LYS A 46 -9.87 -1.01 7.59
CA LYS A 46 -10.65 0.12 7.07
C LYS A 46 -9.78 1.20 6.44
N LYS A 47 -8.50 1.19 6.75
CA LYS A 47 -7.53 2.24 6.40
C LYS A 47 -6.71 1.84 5.19
N CYS A 48 -6.53 2.77 4.26
CA CYS A 48 -5.66 2.62 3.11
C CYS A 48 -4.72 3.83 3.01
N LEU A 49 -3.42 3.58 2.99
CA LEU A 49 -2.37 4.58 2.90
C LEU A 49 -1.86 4.69 1.46
N PHE A 50 -1.79 5.90 0.94
CA PHE A 50 -1.24 6.24 -0.36
C PHE A 50 0.05 7.04 -0.20
N PRO A 51 1.24 6.44 -0.36
CA PRO A 51 2.50 7.18 -0.44
C PRO A 51 2.59 7.94 -1.77
N ALA A 52 2.34 9.25 -1.74
CA ALA A 52 2.24 10.10 -2.93
C ALA A 52 3.18 11.31 -2.89
N ALA A 53 4.27 11.25 -2.10
CA ALA A 53 5.18 12.39 -1.93
C ALA A 53 6.27 12.50 -3.00
N GLY A 54 6.60 11.42 -3.73
CA GLY A 54 7.69 11.33 -4.69
C GLY A 54 7.62 12.34 -5.85
N TYR A 55 8.77 12.74 -6.38
CA TYR A 55 8.88 13.79 -7.42
C TYR A 55 8.40 13.38 -8.82
N GLY A 56 8.30 12.09 -9.12
CA GLY A 56 7.84 11.61 -10.43
C GLY A 56 8.81 11.91 -11.58
N THR A 57 10.12 11.90 -11.33
CA THR A 57 11.16 12.33 -12.28
C THR A 57 11.18 11.58 -13.60
N ARG A 58 10.63 10.36 -13.65
CA ARG A 58 10.54 9.55 -14.89
C ARG A 58 9.62 10.14 -15.95
N PHE A 59 8.70 11.02 -15.57
CA PHE A 59 7.75 11.69 -16.48
C PHE A 59 8.04 13.19 -16.67
N LEU A 60 9.25 13.65 -16.36
CA LEU A 60 9.63 15.01 -16.71
C LEU A 60 9.63 15.20 -18.23
N PRO A 61 9.16 16.37 -18.75
CA PRO A 61 8.80 17.57 -18.02
C PRO A 61 7.35 17.63 -17.50
N ALA A 62 6.46 16.68 -17.82
CA ALA A 62 5.04 16.71 -17.44
C ALA A 62 4.85 16.83 -15.91
N THR A 63 5.63 16.08 -15.15
CA THR A 63 5.55 16.06 -13.69
C THR A 63 6.28 17.20 -12.98
N LYS A 64 6.81 18.19 -13.73
CA LYS A 64 7.41 19.39 -13.13
C LYS A 64 6.40 20.20 -12.31
N ALA A 65 5.18 20.31 -12.80
CA ALA A 65 4.11 21.09 -12.19
C ALA A 65 2.87 20.26 -11.77
N MET A 66 2.85 18.99 -12.13
CA MET A 66 1.75 18.08 -11.84
C MET A 66 2.27 16.80 -11.14
N PRO A 67 1.64 16.36 -10.04
CA PRO A 67 1.98 15.08 -9.43
C PRO A 67 1.83 13.93 -10.42
N LYS A 68 2.75 12.94 -10.38
CA LYS A 68 2.63 11.74 -11.22
C LYS A 68 1.33 10.98 -10.96
N GLU A 69 0.84 11.03 -9.75
CA GLU A 69 -0.41 10.42 -9.31
C GLU A 69 -1.66 11.06 -9.94
N MET A 70 -1.51 12.28 -10.48
CA MET A 70 -2.55 13.01 -11.20
C MET A 70 -2.47 12.84 -12.73
N LEU A 71 -1.51 12.08 -13.25
CA LEU A 71 -1.48 11.74 -14.67
C LEU A 71 -2.76 11.00 -15.06
N PRO A 72 -3.48 11.45 -16.12
CA PRO A 72 -4.79 10.88 -16.46
C PRO A 72 -4.64 9.60 -17.27
N VAL A 73 -5.15 8.49 -16.77
CA VAL A 73 -5.42 7.30 -17.57
C VAL A 73 -6.82 7.45 -18.15
N VAL A 74 -6.91 7.73 -19.45
CA VAL A 74 -8.09 8.18 -20.18
C VAL A 74 -8.63 9.51 -19.59
N ASN A 75 -9.56 9.49 -18.67
CA ASN A 75 -10.22 10.67 -18.11
C ASN A 75 -10.23 10.70 -16.56
N LYS A 76 -9.51 9.77 -15.91
CA LYS A 76 -9.37 9.71 -14.46
C LYS A 76 -7.89 9.75 -14.07
N PRO A 77 -7.49 10.50 -13.03
CA PRO A 77 -6.12 10.45 -12.53
C PRO A 77 -5.79 9.09 -11.91
N LEU A 78 -4.54 8.66 -12.01
CA LEU A 78 -4.05 7.37 -11.50
C LEU A 78 -4.47 7.09 -10.06
N ILE A 79 -4.36 8.09 -9.18
CA ILE A 79 -4.72 7.91 -7.76
C ILE A 79 -6.19 7.56 -7.56
N GLN A 80 -7.09 8.05 -8.43
CA GLN A 80 -8.52 7.75 -8.32
C GLN A 80 -8.79 6.26 -8.52
N TYR A 81 -8.12 5.59 -9.45
CA TYR A 81 -8.24 4.15 -9.62
C TYR A 81 -7.87 3.38 -8.35
N GLY A 82 -6.79 3.80 -7.69
CA GLY A 82 -6.37 3.18 -6.42
C GLY A 82 -7.39 3.40 -5.29
N VAL A 83 -8.01 4.58 -5.21
CA VAL A 83 -9.05 4.88 -4.21
C VAL A 83 -10.34 4.11 -4.51
N GLU A 84 -10.75 4.01 -5.77
CA GLU A 84 -11.87 3.17 -6.19
C GLU A 84 -11.64 1.69 -5.83
N GLU A 85 -10.43 1.17 -6.03
CA GLU A 85 -10.05 -0.19 -5.62
C GLU A 85 -10.11 -0.37 -4.10
N ALA A 86 -9.62 0.61 -3.33
CA ALA A 86 -9.67 0.60 -1.87
C ALA A 86 -11.11 0.57 -1.37
N LEU A 87 -11.97 1.43 -1.89
CA LEU A 87 -13.39 1.46 -1.55
C LEU A 87 -14.09 0.14 -1.89
N ALA A 88 -13.83 -0.43 -3.06
CA ALA A 88 -14.35 -1.73 -3.48
C ALA A 88 -13.87 -2.89 -2.59
N ALA A 89 -12.71 -2.75 -1.95
CA ALA A 89 -12.21 -3.68 -0.94
C ALA A 89 -12.78 -3.44 0.48
N GLY A 90 -13.65 -2.45 0.66
CA GLY A 90 -14.25 -2.07 1.94
C GLY A 90 -13.39 -1.14 2.79
N LEU A 91 -12.38 -0.50 2.20
CA LEU A 91 -11.47 0.43 2.86
C LEU A 91 -11.90 1.86 2.52
N ASN A 92 -12.53 2.54 3.47
CA ASN A 92 -13.10 3.87 3.26
C ASN A 92 -12.42 5.00 4.06
N GLN A 93 -11.35 4.69 4.79
CA GLN A 93 -10.52 5.68 5.47
C GLN A 93 -9.21 5.83 4.67
N ILE A 94 -9.14 6.86 3.86
CA ILE A 94 -8.04 7.10 2.92
C ILE A 94 -7.05 8.07 3.54
N ALA A 95 -5.82 7.62 3.75
CA ALA A 95 -4.71 8.42 4.24
C ALA A 95 -3.73 8.66 3.09
N ILE A 96 -3.41 9.92 2.81
CA ILE A 96 -2.49 10.28 1.71
C ILE A 96 -1.26 10.97 2.28
N VAL A 97 -0.08 10.41 2.03
CA VAL A 97 1.20 11.03 2.35
C VAL A 97 1.65 11.87 1.17
N THR A 98 1.50 13.18 1.29
CA THR A 98 1.81 14.14 0.23
C THR A 98 3.21 14.75 0.39
N GLY A 99 3.62 15.55 -0.60
CA GLY A 99 4.84 16.33 -0.59
C GLY A 99 4.59 17.79 -1.02
N ARG A 100 5.67 18.55 -1.13
CA ARG A 100 5.57 19.91 -1.68
C ARG A 100 5.09 19.87 -3.13
N GLY A 101 4.14 20.75 -3.49
CA GLY A 101 3.62 20.87 -4.86
C GLY A 101 2.58 19.81 -5.23
N LYS A 102 2.01 19.10 -4.25
CA LYS A 102 1.03 18.01 -4.46
C LYS A 102 -0.42 18.42 -4.15
N ARG A 103 -0.72 19.71 -4.05
CA ARG A 103 -2.05 20.22 -3.66
C ARG A 103 -3.19 19.71 -4.55
N SER A 104 -2.94 19.47 -5.83
CA SER A 104 -3.95 18.91 -6.74
C SER A 104 -4.47 17.53 -6.34
N LEU A 105 -3.75 16.78 -5.48
CA LEU A 105 -4.27 15.55 -4.87
C LEU A 105 -5.38 15.82 -3.86
N GLU A 106 -5.23 16.90 -3.08
CA GLU A 106 -6.22 17.35 -2.12
C GLU A 106 -7.44 17.90 -2.86
N ASP A 107 -7.20 18.85 -3.79
CA ASP A 107 -8.24 19.49 -4.58
C ASP A 107 -9.07 18.48 -5.41
N HIS A 108 -8.50 17.34 -5.82
CA HIS A 108 -9.21 16.32 -6.60
C HIS A 108 -10.29 15.59 -5.80
N PHE A 109 -10.04 15.40 -4.50
CA PHE A 109 -10.98 14.72 -3.59
C PHE A 109 -11.80 15.70 -2.76
N ASP A 110 -11.81 16.99 -3.13
CA ASP A 110 -12.67 18.02 -2.56
C ASP A 110 -13.77 18.45 -3.54
N ILE A 111 -14.80 19.11 -3.00
CA ILE A 111 -15.89 19.65 -3.81
C ILE A 111 -15.41 20.94 -4.50
N SER A 112 -15.46 20.97 -5.83
CA SER A 112 -15.25 22.19 -6.62
C SER A 112 -16.58 22.88 -6.85
N TYR A 113 -16.99 23.74 -5.89
CA TYR A 113 -18.31 24.36 -5.89
C TYR A 113 -18.62 25.13 -7.18
N GLU A 114 -17.67 25.92 -7.68
CA GLU A 114 -17.84 26.72 -8.90
C GLU A 114 -18.03 25.85 -10.14
N LEU A 115 -17.19 24.81 -10.31
CA LEU A 115 -17.29 23.88 -11.42
C LEU A 115 -18.62 23.12 -11.37
N GLU A 116 -18.96 22.57 -10.21
CA GLU A 116 -20.17 21.79 -10.03
C GLU A 116 -21.44 22.62 -10.24
N HIS A 117 -21.41 23.89 -9.81
CA HIS A 117 -22.50 24.81 -10.09
C HIS A 117 -22.66 25.10 -11.59
N GLN A 118 -21.55 25.29 -12.31
CA GLN A 118 -21.56 25.56 -13.76
C GLN A 118 -22.07 24.39 -14.61
N ILE A 119 -21.83 23.15 -14.20
CA ILE A 119 -22.23 21.97 -14.97
C ILE A 119 -23.55 21.37 -14.51
N ARG A 120 -24.15 21.87 -13.44
CA ARG A 120 -25.42 21.38 -12.87
C ARG A 120 -26.54 21.42 -13.92
N ASN A 121 -27.29 20.32 -14.00
CA ASN A 121 -28.36 20.10 -14.99
C ASN A 121 -27.88 20.09 -16.45
N THR A 122 -26.59 19.88 -16.70
CA THR A 122 -26.05 19.60 -18.03
C THR A 122 -25.64 18.13 -18.17
N ASP A 123 -25.44 17.67 -19.40
CA ASP A 123 -24.95 16.32 -19.70
C ASP A 123 -23.51 16.07 -19.21
N LYS A 124 -22.80 17.11 -18.78
CA LYS A 124 -21.44 17.02 -18.21
C LYS A 124 -21.43 16.53 -16.76
N GLU A 125 -22.54 16.69 -16.04
CA GLU A 125 -22.64 16.30 -14.64
C GLU A 125 -22.30 14.80 -14.40
N LYS A 126 -22.61 13.96 -15.39
CA LYS A 126 -22.28 12.53 -15.38
C LYS A 126 -20.79 12.21 -15.19
N TYR A 127 -19.89 13.13 -15.60
CA TYR A 127 -18.44 12.91 -15.49
C TYR A 127 -17.93 13.05 -14.05
N LEU A 128 -18.69 13.67 -13.16
CA LEU A 128 -18.32 13.80 -11.75
C LEU A 128 -18.97 12.75 -10.83
N VAL A 129 -19.87 11.91 -11.33
CA VAL A 129 -20.58 10.91 -10.51
C VAL A 129 -19.61 10.00 -9.76
N GLY A 130 -18.58 9.50 -10.43
CA GLY A 130 -17.57 8.61 -9.82
C GLY A 130 -16.80 9.28 -8.70
N ILE A 131 -16.32 10.51 -8.91
CA ILE A 131 -15.55 11.23 -7.89
C ILE A 131 -16.43 11.69 -6.72
N ARG A 132 -17.65 12.13 -6.96
CA ARG A 132 -18.61 12.47 -5.90
C ARG A 132 -18.87 11.27 -4.98
N ARG A 133 -19.06 10.09 -5.55
CA ARG A 133 -19.22 8.86 -4.78
C ARG A 133 -18.04 8.63 -3.83
N LEU A 134 -16.80 8.82 -4.29
CA LEU A 134 -15.62 8.69 -3.44
C LEU A 134 -15.59 9.72 -2.32
N ILE A 135 -15.95 10.98 -2.62
CA ILE A 135 -16.02 12.06 -1.62
C ILE A 135 -17.07 11.74 -0.55
N ASP A 136 -18.23 11.20 -0.96
CA ASP A 136 -19.33 10.88 -0.05
C ASP A 136 -19.08 9.62 0.80
N GLU A 137 -18.46 8.58 0.22
CA GLU A 137 -18.30 7.28 0.87
C GLU A 137 -16.95 7.13 1.60
N CYS A 138 -15.93 7.96 1.31
CA CYS A 138 -14.60 7.90 1.91
C CYS A 138 -14.34 9.09 2.83
N SER A 139 -13.51 8.85 3.86
CA SER A 139 -12.92 9.90 4.68
C SER A 139 -11.46 10.10 4.26
N PHE A 140 -11.10 11.30 3.83
CA PHE A 140 -9.73 11.63 3.40
C PHE A 140 -8.95 12.34 4.49
N SER A 141 -7.71 11.92 4.70
CA SER A 141 -6.77 12.53 5.64
C SER A 141 -5.40 12.67 4.98
N TYR A 142 -4.71 13.76 5.27
CA TYR A 142 -3.45 14.09 4.62
C TYR A 142 -2.34 14.35 5.64
N THR A 143 -1.14 13.88 5.33
CA THR A 143 0.10 14.23 6.04
C THR A 143 1.21 14.46 5.02
N ARG A 144 2.34 15.00 5.48
CA ARG A 144 3.46 15.33 4.57
C ARG A 144 4.71 14.54 4.90
N GLN A 145 5.30 13.95 3.88
CA GLN A 145 6.70 13.53 3.93
C GLN A 145 7.57 14.75 3.64
N VAL A 146 8.24 15.26 4.66
CA VAL A 146 9.05 16.49 4.56
C VAL A 146 10.35 16.23 3.81
N GLU A 147 10.98 15.08 4.06
CA GLU A 147 12.22 14.64 3.44
C GLU A 147 11.98 13.36 2.63
N MET A 148 12.48 13.33 1.40
CA MET A 148 12.32 12.19 0.48
C MET A 148 13.32 11.07 0.82
N LYS A 149 13.04 10.28 1.87
CA LYS A 149 13.89 9.19 2.37
C LYS A 149 13.36 7.78 2.00
N GLY A 150 12.70 7.66 0.85
CA GLY A 150 12.22 6.38 0.33
C GLY A 150 10.81 5.98 0.79
N LEU A 151 10.37 4.79 0.33
CA LEU A 151 9.00 4.29 0.54
C LEU A 151 8.73 3.95 2.01
N GLY A 152 9.68 3.32 2.71
CA GLY A 152 9.53 3.02 4.14
C GLY A 152 9.28 4.29 4.95
N HIS A 153 10.07 5.34 4.72
CA HIS A 153 9.86 6.63 5.38
C HIS A 153 8.53 7.31 5.01
N ALA A 154 8.05 7.16 3.78
CA ALA A 154 6.73 7.66 3.40
C ALA A 154 5.62 6.93 4.18
N ILE A 155 5.72 5.59 4.30
CA ILE A 155 4.78 4.80 5.11
C ILE A 155 4.83 5.24 6.58
N LEU A 156 6.02 5.39 7.16
CA LEU A 156 6.21 5.85 8.52
C LEU A 156 5.60 7.24 8.77
N SER A 157 5.71 8.15 7.79
CA SER A 157 5.08 9.48 7.86
C SER A 157 3.55 9.41 7.94
N GLY A 158 2.95 8.30 7.54
CA GLY A 158 1.52 8.02 7.66
C GLY A 158 1.08 7.51 9.03
N ARG A 159 2.01 7.11 9.92
CA ARG A 159 1.69 6.52 11.24
C ARG A 159 0.67 7.33 12.06
N PRO A 160 0.74 8.68 12.13
CA PRO A 160 -0.25 9.46 12.89
C PRO A 160 -1.69 9.34 12.38
N LEU A 161 -1.89 9.03 11.09
CA LEU A 161 -3.21 8.84 10.48
C LEU A 161 -3.70 7.39 10.63
N ILE A 162 -2.78 6.45 10.67
CA ILE A 162 -3.09 5.01 10.75
C ILE A 162 -3.29 4.57 12.21
N GLY A 163 -2.43 5.03 13.13
CA GLY A 163 -2.42 4.54 14.51
C GLY A 163 -1.98 3.07 14.59
N ASP A 164 -2.52 2.35 15.57
CA ASP A 164 -2.16 0.96 15.86
C ASP A 164 -3.15 -0.03 15.23
N GLU A 165 -3.55 0.22 13.98
CA GLU A 165 -4.48 -0.62 13.24
C GLU A 165 -3.80 -1.24 12.00
N PRO A 166 -4.24 -2.43 11.56
CA PRO A 166 -3.82 -2.98 10.27
C PRO A 166 -4.36 -2.10 9.14
N PHE A 167 -3.56 -1.96 8.10
CA PHE A 167 -3.87 -1.06 7.01
C PHE A 167 -3.36 -1.59 5.66
N ALA A 168 -3.97 -1.11 4.59
CA ALA A 168 -3.44 -1.34 3.25
C ALA A 168 -2.51 -0.21 2.82
N VAL A 169 -1.57 -0.52 1.92
CA VAL A 169 -0.76 0.47 1.20
C VAL A 169 -0.96 0.27 -0.29
N VAL A 170 -1.26 1.36 -1.00
CA VAL A 170 -1.44 1.37 -2.45
C VAL A 170 -0.49 2.39 -3.08
N LEU A 171 0.39 1.91 -3.95
CA LEU A 171 1.19 2.78 -4.81
C LEU A 171 0.35 3.17 -6.03
N ALA A 172 0.08 4.46 -6.18
CA ALA A 172 -0.85 4.95 -7.20
C ALA A 172 -0.37 4.72 -8.64
N ASP A 173 0.94 4.58 -8.85
CA ASP A 173 1.54 4.31 -10.16
C ASP A 173 1.56 2.81 -10.53
N ASP A 174 1.14 1.92 -9.66
CA ASP A 174 0.85 0.53 -9.97
C ASP A 174 -0.67 0.35 -10.18
N LEU A 175 -1.14 0.36 -11.42
CA LEU A 175 -2.55 0.14 -11.73
C LEU A 175 -2.83 -1.36 -11.83
N CYS A 176 -3.70 -1.86 -10.96
CA CYS A 176 -4.10 -3.27 -10.92
C CYS A 176 -5.57 -3.41 -11.31
N ILE A 177 -5.87 -4.28 -12.27
CA ILE A 177 -7.22 -4.49 -12.80
C ILE A 177 -7.53 -5.99 -12.84
N ASN A 178 -8.70 -6.38 -12.34
CA ASN A 178 -9.23 -7.72 -12.49
C ASN A 178 -10.64 -7.65 -13.11
N LEU A 179 -10.74 -7.95 -14.41
CA LEU A 179 -12.03 -7.90 -15.13
C LEU A 179 -13.00 -9.01 -14.72
N ASN A 180 -12.50 -10.11 -14.17
CA ASN A 180 -13.27 -11.34 -13.99
C ASN A 180 -13.42 -11.75 -12.53
N GLY A 181 -13.31 -10.80 -11.59
CA GLY A 181 -13.42 -11.14 -10.18
C GLY A 181 -13.14 -9.96 -9.26
N ASP A 182 -12.84 -10.25 -8.01
CA ASP A 182 -12.55 -9.21 -7.02
C ASP A 182 -11.32 -8.37 -7.40
N PRO A 183 -11.33 -7.07 -7.12
CA PRO A 183 -10.14 -6.22 -7.18
C PRO A 183 -8.98 -6.83 -6.36
N VAL A 184 -7.74 -6.55 -6.77
CA VAL A 184 -6.55 -7.16 -6.13
C VAL A 184 -6.51 -6.89 -4.64
N LEU A 185 -6.80 -5.68 -4.22
CA LEU A 185 -6.81 -5.33 -2.79
C LEU A 185 -7.90 -6.08 -2.02
N ALA A 186 -9.08 -6.32 -2.62
CA ALA A 186 -10.14 -7.12 -2.00
C ALA A 186 -9.73 -8.60 -1.83
N GLN A 187 -8.98 -9.17 -2.78
CA GLN A 187 -8.39 -10.51 -2.65
C GLN A 187 -7.46 -10.55 -1.43
N MET A 188 -6.58 -9.55 -1.28
CA MET A 188 -5.63 -9.47 -0.17
C MET A 188 -6.32 -9.27 1.19
N VAL A 189 -7.39 -8.46 1.25
CA VAL A 189 -8.20 -8.29 2.49
C VAL A 189 -8.83 -9.60 2.92
N LYS A 190 -9.32 -10.43 1.98
CA LYS A 190 -9.84 -11.77 2.29
C LYS A 190 -8.75 -12.66 2.91
N LEU A 191 -7.53 -12.62 2.37
CA LEU A 191 -6.40 -13.38 2.92
C LEU A 191 -5.98 -12.85 4.30
N TYR A 192 -5.92 -11.54 4.49
CA TYR A 192 -5.64 -10.97 5.79
C TYR A 192 -6.64 -11.42 6.85
N ASN A 193 -7.93 -11.50 6.50
CA ASN A 193 -8.95 -11.98 7.42
C ASN A 193 -8.73 -13.43 7.88
N GLN A 194 -8.03 -14.24 7.08
CA GLN A 194 -7.68 -15.62 7.41
C GLN A 194 -6.38 -15.70 8.23
N PHE A 195 -5.33 -15.02 7.78
CA PHE A 195 -3.96 -15.21 8.29
C PHE A 195 -3.52 -14.20 9.34
N ARG A 196 -4.09 -12.98 9.34
CA ARG A 196 -3.81 -11.92 10.32
C ARG A 196 -2.33 -11.52 10.40
N CYS A 197 -1.61 -11.54 9.30
CA CYS A 197 -0.22 -11.10 9.18
C CYS A 197 -0.06 -10.18 7.96
N SER A 198 1.10 -9.53 7.83
CA SER A 198 1.40 -8.69 6.68
C SER A 198 1.42 -9.51 5.39
N ILE A 199 0.89 -8.92 4.31
CA ILE A 199 0.78 -9.54 3.00
C ILE A 199 1.29 -8.57 1.94
N VAL A 200 2.18 -9.05 1.07
CA VAL A 200 2.64 -8.30 -0.11
C VAL A 200 2.09 -8.95 -1.38
N ALA A 201 1.60 -8.15 -2.32
CA ALA A 201 1.25 -8.67 -3.63
C ALA A 201 2.51 -8.87 -4.47
N ILE A 202 2.57 -9.98 -5.20
CA ILE A 202 3.68 -10.32 -6.07
C ILE A 202 3.21 -10.67 -7.49
N GLN A 203 4.13 -10.47 -8.43
CA GLN A 203 4.00 -10.88 -9.82
C GLN A 203 5.32 -11.47 -10.30
N GLU A 204 5.27 -12.50 -11.14
CA GLU A 204 6.45 -12.95 -11.87
C GLU A 204 6.82 -11.94 -12.93
N VAL A 205 8.11 -11.58 -12.97
CA VAL A 205 8.67 -10.66 -13.96
C VAL A 205 9.80 -11.36 -14.73
N PRO A 206 10.15 -10.89 -15.94
CA PRO A 206 11.35 -11.35 -16.61
C PRO A 206 12.59 -11.20 -15.70
N PRO A 207 13.52 -12.17 -15.68
CA PRO A 207 14.69 -12.12 -14.80
C PRO A 207 15.49 -10.81 -14.89
N GLU A 208 15.62 -10.24 -16.07
CA GLU A 208 16.31 -8.96 -16.33
C GLU A 208 15.61 -7.75 -15.67
N GLU A 209 14.35 -7.87 -15.30
CA GLU A 209 13.59 -6.80 -14.66
C GLU A 209 13.63 -6.83 -13.14
N THR A 210 14.18 -7.88 -12.53
CA THR A 210 14.27 -8.02 -11.06
C THR A 210 14.96 -6.84 -10.39
N SER A 211 15.90 -6.20 -11.07
CA SER A 211 16.62 -5.01 -10.59
C SER A 211 15.74 -3.75 -10.40
N LYS A 212 14.48 -3.80 -10.85
CA LYS A 212 13.52 -2.68 -10.69
C LYS A 212 12.69 -2.79 -9.41
N TYR A 213 12.61 -3.98 -8.79
CA TYR A 213 11.65 -4.31 -7.72
C TYR A 213 12.32 -4.91 -6.49
N GLY A 214 11.62 -4.89 -5.36
CA GLY A 214 11.89 -5.84 -4.29
C GLY A 214 11.52 -7.25 -4.78
N VAL A 215 12.37 -8.23 -4.52
CA VAL A 215 12.19 -9.62 -4.95
C VAL A 215 12.11 -10.51 -3.72
N ILE A 216 11.17 -11.46 -3.71
CA ILE A 216 11.01 -12.40 -2.60
C ILE A 216 11.53 -13.80 -2.95
N ALA A 217 11.93 -14.55 -1.90
CA ALA A 217 11.91 -16.01 -1.93
C ALA A 217 11.00 -16.52 -0.83
N GLY A 218 10.37 -17.65 -1.07
CA GLY A 218 9.44 -18.23 -0.11
C GLY A 218 8.96 -19.60 -0.55
N GLU A 219 8.31 -20.29 0.38
CA GLU A 219 7.68 -21.59 0.14
C GLU A 219 6.20 -21.37 -0.16
N MET A 220 5.71 -21.97 -1.24
CA MET A 220 4.27 -21.98 -1.54
C MET A 220 3.55 -22.85 -0.52
N ILE A 221 2.64 -22.26 0.24
CA ILE A 221 1.87 -22.95 1.27
C ILE A 221 0.49 -23.37 0.78
N ARG A 222 -0.09 -22.63 -0.14
CA ARG A 222 -1.41 -22.91 -0.76
C ARG A 222 -1.67 -21.93 -1.91
N ASP A 223 -2.24 -22.40 -3.02
CA ASP A 223 -2.89 -21.60 -4.07
C ASP A 223 -2.35 -20.17 -4.28
N ASP A 224 -1.17 -20.01 -4.86
CA ASP A 224 -0.53 -18.71 -5.11
C ASP A 224 -0.15 -17.89 -3.85
N ILE A 225 -0.16 -18.52 -2.66
CA ILE A 225 0.25 -17.91 -1.38
C ILE A 225 1.59 -18.51 -0.95
N TYR A 226 2.55 -17.65 -0.67
CA TYR A 226 3.90 -18.03 -0.27
C TYR A 226 4.19 -17.48 1.13
N ARG A 227 4.83 -18.31 1.97
CA ARG A 227 5.47 -17.84 3.20
C ARG A 227 6.84 -17.26 2.81
N VAL A 228 7.04 -16.00 3.07
CA VAL A 228 8.29 -15.33 2.74
C VAL A 228 9.41 -15.81 3.66
N SER A 229 10.52 -16.23 3.07
CA SER A 229 11.76 -16.60 3.77
C SER A 229 12.87 -15.56 3.56
N HIS A 230 12.84 -14.85 2.43
CA HIS A 230 13.85 -13.86 2.09
C HIS A 230 13.28 -12.76 1.19
N MET A 231 13.79 -11.52 1.36
CA MET A 231 13.48 -10.37 0.50
C MET A 231 14.75 -9.60 0.20
N VAL A 232 14.89 -9.12 -1.03
CA VAL A 232 16.01 -8.26 -1.45
C VAL A 232 15.47 -7.11 -2.29
N GLU A 233 15.85 -5.87 -1.95
CA GLU A 233 15.49 -4.68 -2.70
C GLU A 233 16.39 -4.51 -3.91
N LYS A 234 15.79 -4.51 -5.11
CA LYS A 234 16.45 -4.26 -6.38
C LYS A 234 17.77 -5.04 -6.55
N PRO A 235 17.73 -6.38 -6.44
CA PRO A 235 18.90 -7.21 -6.64
C PRO A 235 19.40 -7.08 -8.08
N LYS A 236 20.66 -7.41 -8.31
CA LYS A 236 21.08 -7.69 -9.69
C LYS A 236 20.42 -8.97 -10.17
N PRO A 237 20.16 -9.15 -11.48
CA PRO A 237 19.53 -10.36 -11.98
C PRO A 237 20.18 -11.66 -11.53
N GLU A 238 21.51 -11.67 -11.48
CA GLU A 238 22.32 -12.83 -11.03
C GLU A 238 22.23 -13.11 -9.52
N ASP A 239 21.88 -12.11 -8.72
CA ASP A 239 21.75 -12.20 -7.25
C ASP A 239 20.28 -12.30 -6.80
N ALA A 240 19.33 -12.25 -7.72
CA ALA A 240 17.91 -12.29 -7.40
C ALA A 240 17.53 -13.68 -6.85
N PRO A 241 16.86 -13.75 -5.67
CA PRO A 241 16.50 -15.04 -5.07
C PRO A 241 15.41 -15.77 -5.85
N SER A 242 14.68 -15.07 -6.70
CA SER A 242 13.65 -15.57 -7.63
C SER A 242 13.31 -14.48 -8.65
N ASN A 243 12.26 -14.71 -9.45
CA ASN A 243 11.65 -13.71 -10.32
C ASN A 243 10.29 -13.18 -9.77
N MET A 244 9.99 -13.44 -8.51
CA MET A 244 8.75 -12.98 -7.86
C MET A 244 8.94 -11.56 -7.30
N ALA A 245 8.49 -10.57 -8.06
CA ALA A 245 8.61 -9.16 -7.75
C ALA A 245 7.46 -8.68 -6.87
N ILE A 246 7.78 -7.90 -5.84
CA ILE A 246 6.80 -7.19 -5.02
C ILE A 246 6.25 -6.03 -5.84
N ILE A 247 4.93 -5.90 -5.85
CA ILE A 247 4.23 -4.80 -6.52
C ILE A 247 3.57 -3.86 -5.50
N GLY A 248 3.03 -2.75 -5.97
CA GLY A 248 2.52 -1.65 -5.14
C GLY A 248 1.23 -1.91 -4.36
N ARG A 249 1.00 -3.13 -3.86
CA ARG A 249 -0.13 -3.50 -3.00
C ARG A 249 0.36 -4.27 -1.78
N TYR A 250 0.06 -3.71 -0.59
CA TYR A 250 0.45 -4.30 0.69
C TYR A 250 -0.73 -4.27 1.66
N ILE A 251 -0.80 -5.25 2.53
CA ILE A 251 -1.52 -5.18 3.80
C ILE A 251 -0.48 -5.33 4.88
N LEU A 252 -0.44 -4.39 5.81
CA LEU A 252 0.58 -4.31 6.83
C LEU A 252 -0.05 -4.32 8.23
N THR A 253 0.59 -5.00 9.16
CA THR A 253 0.28 -4.93 10.59
C THR A 253 1.02 -3.76 11.22
N PRO A 254 0.50 -3.14 12.30
CA PRO A 254 1.02 -1.86 12.82
C PRO A 254 2.44 -1.93 13.38
N ASP A 255 2.93 -3.11 13.78
CA ASP A 255 4.32 -3.34 14.21
C ASP A 255 5.36 -3.00 13.13
N ILE A 256 4.94 -2.93 11.86
CA ILE A 256 5.81 -2.50 10.76
C ILE A 256 6.38 -1.09 10.98
N PHE A 257 5.66 -0.21 11.66
CA PHE A 257 6.13 1.15 11.93
C PHE A 257 7.38 1.15 12.81
N ASP A 258 7.40 0.34 13.86
CA ASP A 258 8.55 0.23 14.76
C ASP A 258 9.76 -0.41 14.04
N LEU A 259 9.51 -1.35 13.13
CA LEU A 259 10.55 -1.96 12.31
C LEU A 259 11.12 -0.96 11.29
N ILE A 260 10.29 -0.11 10.68
CA ILE A 260 10.74 0.94 9.77
C ILE A 260 11.60 1.98 10.52
N GLU A 261 11.19 2.40 11.72
CA GLU A 261 11.97 3.34 12.55
C GLU A 261 13.38 2.83 12.89
N GLN A 262 13.54 1.50 12.99
CA GLN A 262 14.80 0.85 13.28
C GLN A 262 15.59 0.43 12.01
N THR A 263 15.03 0.69 10.82
CA THR A 263 15.67 0.32 9.55
C THR A 263 16.68 1.40 9.15
N GLU A 264 17.93 1.01 8.98
CA GLU A 264 18.98 1.90 8.49
C GLU A 264 18.78 2.23 7.01
N PRO A 265 19.16 3.44 6.56
CA PRO A 265 19.12 3.79 5.15
C PRO A 265 19.94 2.83 4.30
N GLY A 266 19.32 2.23 3.30
CA GLY A 266 19.93 1.31 2.36
C GLY A 266 20.45 1.99 1.09
N LYS A 267 20.29 1.32 -0.05
CA LYS A 267 20.72 1.81 -1.37
C LYS A 267 20.12 3.19 -1.67
N GLY A 268 20.95 4.14 -2.03
CA GLY A 268 20.53 5.52 -2.32
C GLY A 268 20.19 6.38 -1.10
N GLY A 269 20.48 5.94 0.12
CA GLY A 269 20.13 6.63 1.36
C GLY A 269 18.62 6.55 1.69
N GLU A 270 17.89 5.63 1.07
CA GLU A 270 16.46 5.43 1.27
C GLU A 270 16.18 4.37 2.33
N ILE A 271 15.15 4.57 3.14
CA ILE A 271 14.59 3.57 4.04
C ILE A 271 13.66 2.67 3.21
N GLN A 272 14.10 1.44 2.98
CA GLN A 272 13.39 0.49 2.15
C GLN A 272 12.35 -0.28 2.98
N ILE A 273 11.13 -0.37 2.46
CA ILE A 273 10.08 -1.18 3.12
C ILE A 273 10.40 -2.68 3.11
N THR A 274 11.12 -3.14 2.09
CA THR A 274 11.58 -4.53 1.97
C THR A 274 12.47 -4.98 3.12
N ASP A 275 13.32 -4.10 3.64
CA ASP A 275 14.21 -4.42 4.77
C ASP A 275 13.40 -4.57 6.07
N ALA A 276 12.42 -3.69 6.31
CA ALA A 276 11.52 -3.79 7.45
C ALA A 276 10.63 -5.04 7.38
N LEU A 277 10.09 -5.35 6.19
CA LEU A 277 9.29 -6.56 5.96
C LEU A 277 10.13 -7.83 6.11
N MET A 278 11.40 -7.81 5.71
CA MET A 278 12.31 -8.95 5.91
C MET A 278 12.52 -9.23 7.39
N ARG A 279 12.72 -8.20 8.21
CA ARG A 279 12.81 -8.35 9.68
C ARG A 279 11.50 -8.88 10.26
N GLN A 280 10.35 -8.34 9.81
CA GLN A 280 9.04 -8.84 10.23
C GLN A 280 8.83 -10.32 9.86
N ALA A 281 9.33 -10.76 8.69
CA ALA A 281 9.26 -12.16 8.28
C ALA A 281 10.12 -13.09 9.15
N GLN A 282 11.26 -12.59 9.66
CA GLN A 282 12.12 -13.35 10.59
C GLN A 282 11.51 -13.53 11.98
N ASP A 283 10.81 -12.48 12.46
CA ASP A 283 10.21 -12.47 13.81
C ASP A 283 8.79 -13.07 13.84
N GLY A 284 8.17 -13.26 12.69
CA GLY A 284 6.78 -13.66 12.59
C GLY A 284 6.40 -14.31 11.28
N CYS A 285 5.39 -13.76 10.63
CA CYS A 285 4.89 -14.24 9.35
C CYS A 285 4.60 -13.07 8.40
N VAL A 286 5.25 -13.10 7.25
CA VAL A 286 4.88 -12.28 6.09
C VAL A 286 4.51 -13.22 4.95
N LEU A 287 3.35 -12.98 4.35
CA LEU A 287 2.90 -13.72 3.18
C LEU A 287 3.12 -12.91 1.92
N ALA A 288 3.40 -13.60 0.83
CA ALA A 288 3.35 -13.04 -0.51
C ALA A 288 2.21 -13.72 -1.28
N TYR A 289 1.45 -12.92 -2.01
CA TYR A 289 0.30 -13.39 -2.77
C TYR A 289 0.44 -13.05 -4.26
N LYS A 290 0.47 -14.08 -5.09
CA LYS A 290 0.40 -13.96 -6.54
C LYS A 290 -1.06 -13.74 -6.93
N PHE A 291 -1.45 -12.48 -7.04
CA PHE A 291 -2.84 -12.08 -7.24
C PHE A 291 -3.40 -12.45 -8.62
N LYS A 292 -4.73 -12.51 -8.70
CA LYS A 292 -5.46 -12.68 -9.96
C LYS A 292 -5.83 -11.32 -10.52
N GLY A 293 -5.42 -11.03 -11.74
CA GLY A 293 -5.62 -9.76 -12.42
C GLY A 293 -4.39 -9.37 -13.24
N GLN A 294 -4.46 -8.18 -13.82
CA GLN A 294 -3.39 -7.59 -14.62
C GLN A 294 -2.86 -6.34 -13.93
N ARG A 295 -1.53 -6.19 -13.93
CA ARG A 295 -0.84 -5.00 -13.43
C ARG A 295 -0.25 -4.22 -14.59
N PHE A 296 -0.30 -2.89 -14.47
CA PHE A 296 0.38 -1.95 -15.35
C PHE A 296 1.29 -1.05 -14.50
N ASP A 297 2.59 -1.07 -14.78
CA ASP A 297 3.57 -0.17 -14.16
C ASP A 297 3.48 1.22 -14.79
N CYS A 298 2.52 2.02 -14.32
CA CYS A 298 2.36 3.40 -14.77
C CYS A 298 3.47 4.34 -14.28
N GLY A 299 4.49 3.82 -13.61
CA GLY A 299 5.74 4.53 -13.33
C GLY A 299 6.70 4.54 -14.53
N SER A 300 6.42 3.77 -15.59
CA SER A 300 7.14 3.78 -16.88
C SER A 300 6.24 4.30 -18.00
N ALA A 301 6.82 4.84 -19.07
CA ALA A 301 6.05 5.34 -20.22
C ALA A 301 5.31 4.20 -20.93
N GLU A 302 5.96 3.06 -21.09
CA GLU A 302 5.39 1.88 -21.72
C GLU A 302 4.18 1.35 -20.95
N GLY A 303 4.34 1.19 -19.62
CA GLY A 303 3.25 0.70 -18.76
C GLY A 303 2.10 1.69 -18.67
N TYR A 304 2.39 3.00 -18.67
CA TYR A 304 1.37 4.04 -18.68
C TYR A 304 0.54 4.04 -19.99
N ILE A 305 1.19 3.88 -21.14
CA ILE A 305 0.50 3.77 -22.44
C ILE A 305 -0.34 2.49 -22.48
N ALA A 306 0.23 1.36 -22.04
CA ALA A 306 -0.49 0.10 -21.99
C ALA A 306 -1.73 0.19 -21.09
N ALA A 307 -1.63 0.78 -19.91
CA ALA A 307 -2.75 1.04 -19.01
C ALA A 307 -3.83 1.92 -19.66
N THR A 308 -3.40 2.99 -20.34
CA THR A 308 -4.32 3.93 -21.01
C THR A 308 -5.10 3.24 -22.12
N ASN A 309 -4.43 2.47 -22.97
CA ASN A 309 -5.08 1.72 -24.04
C ASN A 309 -6.05 0.67 -23.48
N PHE A 310 -5.62 -0.09 -22.46
CA PHE A 310 -6.47 -1.08 -21.82
C PHE A 310 -7.73 -0.45 -21.20
N CYS A 311 -7.60 0.63 -20.45
CA CYS A 311 -8.73 1.32 -19.84
C CYS A 311 -9.65 1.96 -20.90
N TYR A 312 -9.10 2.48 -21.99
CA TYR A 312 -9.88 3.02 -23.08
C TYR A 312 -10.75 1.95 -23.74
N GLU A 313 -10.19 0.79 -24.04
CA GLU A 313 -10.89 -0.31 -24.70
C GLU A 313 -11.95 -0.97 -23.79
N HIS A 314 -11.62 -1.23 -22.52
CA HIS A 314 -12.47 -2.02 -21.64
C HIS A 314 -13.51 -1.23 -20.87
N PHE A 315 -13.22 0.03 -20.56
CA PHE A 315 -14.12 0.86 -19.74
C PHE A 315 -14.69 2.05 -20.51
N TYR A 316 -13.84 2.86 -21.15
CA TYR A 316 -14.30 4.10 -21.76
C TYR A 316 -15.20 3.85 -22.98
N LEU A 317 -14.80 3.00 -23.93
CA LEU A 317 -15.61 2.64 -25.10
C LEU A 317 -16.87 1.85 -24.75
N THR A 318 -16.79 1.03 -23.69
CA THR A 318 -17.93 0.16 -23.31
C THR A 318 -18.90 0.85 -22.35
N GLY A 319 -18.54 2.00 -21.78
CA GLY A 319 -19.31 2.68 -20.73
C GLY A 319 -19.41 1.91 -19.41
N LYS A 320 -18.61 0.84 -19.24
CA LYS A 320 -18.56 0.08 -17.98
C LYS A 320 -17.87 0.90 -16.89
N ALA A 321 -18.34 0.75 -15.66
CA ALA A 321 -17.63 1.26 -14.49
C ALA A 321 -16.34 0.46 -14.26
N PHE A 322 -15.35 1.17 -13.71
CA PHE A 322 -14.12 0.54 -13.23
C PHE A 322 -14.40 -0.22 -11.93
#